data_d70fcdc7f674504688f07d5938518dc7
#
_entry.id   d70fcdc7f674504688f07d5938518dc7
#
_cell.length_a   1.000
_cell.length_b   1.000
_cell.length_c   1.000
_cell.angle_alpha   90.00
_cell.angle_beta   90.00
_cell.angle_gamma   90.00
#
_symmetry.space_group_name_H-M   'P 1'
#
loop_
_entity.id
_entity.type
_entity.pdbx_description
1 polymer ?
#
loop_
_entity_poly.entity_id
_entity_poly.type
_entity_poly.pdbx_seq_one_letter_code
_entity_poly.pdbx_strand_id
1 'polypeptide(L)'
;MWTSSQTSKSKSNTESTSTGKTSRVVSVFHIGRDLCGHPGFVHGGLLSVLFDEVFARCVSAAFPSGLGMTANLNVDFRKPALPDRMYVLQVETTKVEGRKAWVQGRMTYLPVHLPVPSDGIEAIVPDSALLREDAEGSVMVAEAKALFIEPKFADVSIIFP
;
A
#
# COMPACT_ATOMS: atom_id res chain seq x y z
N MET A 1 22.64 32.98 -54.06
CA MET A 1 22.23 33.13 -52.66
C MET A 1 21.14 32.13 -52.37
N TRP A 2 21.47 31.02 -51.72
CA TRP A 2 20.50 30.01 -51.31
C TRP A 2 20.61 29.86 -49.79
N THR A 3 19.55 30.17 -49.07
CA THR A 3 19.42 29.91 -47.64
C THR A 3 18.49 28.70 -47.46
N SER A 4 19.05 27.60 -47.01
CA SER A 4 18.27 26.42 -46.63
C SER A 4 17.94 26.51 -45.14
N SER A 5 16.66 26.59 -44.84
CA SER A 5 16.15 26.48 -43.49
C SER A 5 15.93 24.99 -43.12
N GLN A 6 16.70 24.48 -42.18
CA GLN A 6 16.47 23.16 -41.60
C GLN A 6 15.40 23.28 -40.51
N THR A 7 14.26 22.65 -40.76
CA THR A 7 13.23 22.43 -39.74
C THR A 7 13.59 21.19 -38.91
N SER A 8 14.00 21.37 -37.68
CA SER A 8 14.17 20.30 -36.73
C SER A 8 12.80 19.77 -36.28
N LYS A 9 12.47 18.53 -36.66
CA LYS A 9 11.35 17.79 -36.11
C LYS A 9 11.68 17.37 -34.70
N SER A 10 11.11 18.03 -33.71
CA SER A 10 11.06 17.54 -32.34
C SER A 10 10.12 16.32 -32.29
N LYS A 11 10.67 15.15 -31.97
CA LYS A 11 9.87 13.99 -31.60
C LYS A 11 9.24 14.25 -30.25
N SER A 12 7.94 14.51 -30.26
CA SER A 12 7.15 14.47 -29.02
C SER A 12 7.08 13.03 -28.52
N ASN A 13 7.73 12.76 -27.41
CA ASN A 13 7.51 11.54 -26.64
C ASN A 13 6.05 11.58 -26.16
N THR A 14 5.23 10.72 -26.72
CA THR A 14 3.88 10.49 -26.24
C THR A 14 4.02 9.61 -24.99
N GLU A 15 4.04 10.25 -23.80
CA GLU A 15 3.80 9.56 -22.56
C GLU A 15 2.39 8.97 -22.63
N SER A 16 2.32 7.64 -22.54
CA SER A 16 1.07 6.92 -22.44
C SER A 16 0.42 7.31 -21.10
N THR A 17 -0.56 8.19 -21.16
CA THR A 17 -1.41 8.57 -20.02
C THR A 17 -2.10 7.32 -19.50
N SER A 18 -1.70 6.87 -18.31
CA SER A 18 -2.44 5.86 -17.55
C SER A 18 -3.82 6.43 -17.19
N THR A 19 -4.88 5.86 -17.75
CA THR A 19 -6.26 6.37 -17.65
C THR A 19 -6.94 6.03 -16.31
N GLY A 20 -6.21 5.54 -15.31
CA GLY A 20 -6.75 5.15 -14.02
C GLY A 20 -6.36 6.07 -12.87
N LYS A 21 -7.26 6.24 -11.90
CA LYS A 21 -7.01 7.02 -10.69
C LYS A 21 -6.04 6.26 -9.78
N THR A 22 -4.89 6.84 -9.52
CA THR A 22 -3.95 6.35 -8.49
C THR A 22 -4.36 6.82 -7.12
N SER A 23 -4.08 6.03 -6.09
CA SER A 23 -4.43 6.33 -4.70
C SER A 23 -3.29 5.97 -3.76
N ARG A 24 -3.31 6.55 -2.56
CA ARG A 24 -2.38 6.26 -1.47
C ARG A 24 -3.19 6.01 -0.20
N VAL A 25 -2.78 5.02 0.58
CA VAL A 25 -3.38 4.68 1.88
C VAL A 25 -2.29 4.53 2.91
N VAL A 26 -2.52 5.07 4.09
CA VAL A 26 -1.69 4.85 5.28
C VAL A 26 -2.57 4.20 6.34
N SER A 27 -2.13 3.07 6.88
CA SER A 27 -2.81 2.36 7.96
C SER A 27 -1.88 2.23 9.14
N VAL A 28 -2.40 2.49 10.34
CA VAL A 28 -1.68 2.36 11.60
C VAL A 28 -2.41 1.35 12.47
N PHE A 29 -1.68 0.41 13.06
CA PHE A 29 -2.27 -0.63 13.90
C PHE A 29 -1.26 -1.17 14.91
N HIS A 30 -1.78 -1.70 16.01
CA HIS A 30 -0.99 -2.40 17.02
C HIS A 30 -1.05 -3.90 16.79
N ILE A 31 0.08 -4.59 16.91
CA ILE A 31 0.15 -6.06 16.84
C ILE A 31 0.58 -6.59 18.22
N GLY A 32 -0.35 -7.28 18.89
CA GLY A 32 -0.11 -7.89 20.19
C GLY A 32 0.58 -9.24 20.12
N ARG A 33 0.89 -9.81 21.31
CA ARG A 33 1.66 -11.06 21.45
C ARG A 33 0.93 -12.30 20.97
N ASP A 34 -0.39 -12.31 21.04
CA ASP A 34 -1.22 -13.46 20.64
C ASP A 34 -1.18 -13.73 19.11
N LEU A 35 -0.63 -12.78 18.35
CA LEU A 35 -0.46 -12.89 16.91
C LEU A 35 0.96 -13.34 16.48
N CYS A 36 1.73 -13.89 17.41
CA CYS A 36 3.04 -14.47 17.15
C CYS A 36 2.91 -15.86 16.49
N GLY A 37 3.75 -16.12 15.46
CA GLY A 37 3.90 -17.44 14.87
C GLY A 37 4.93 -18.29 15.63
N HIS A 38 6.02 -17.65 16.06
CA HIS A 38 7.01 -18.19 16.97
C HIS A 38 7.12 -17.28 18.20
N PRO A 39 7.55 -17.80 19.37
CA PRO A 39 7.73 -16.99 20.56
C PRO A 39 8.57 -15.73 20.25
N GLY A 40 7.98 -14.55 20.47
CA GLY A 40 8.63 -13.25 20.27
C GLY A 40 8.62 -12.69 18.84
N PHE A 41 8.01 -13.41 17.87
CA PHE A 41 7.94 -12.93 16.48
C PHE A 41 6.52 -13.02 15.91
N VAL A 42 6.04 -11.93 15.34
CA VAL A 42 4.74 -11.87 14.66
C VAL A 42 4.72 -12.84 13.49
N HIS A 43 3.59 -13.51 13.28
CA HIS A 43 3.41 -14.47 12.21
C HIS A 43 3.50 -13.79 10.83
N GLY A 44 4.41 -14.26 9.96
CA GLY A 44 4.60 -13.69 8.61
C GLY A 44 3.33 -13.74 7.74
N GLY A 45 2.51 -14.79 7.89
CA GLY A 45 1.22 -14.87 7.22
C GLY A 45 0.26 -13.74 7.60
N LEU A 46 0.28 -13.28 8.86
CA LEU A 46 -0.49 -12.12 9.28
C LEU A 46 -0.06 -10.87 8.52
N LEU A 47 1.26 -10.64 8.39
CA LEU A 47 1.76 -9.49 7.64
C LEU A 47 1.31 -9.54 6.18
N SER A 48 1.28 -10.72 5.57
CA SER A 48 0.77 -10.90 4.19
C SER A 48 -0.71 -10.58 4.08
N VAL A 49 -1.53 -10.99 5.04
CA VAL A 49 -2.98 -10.65 5.09
C VAL A 49 -3.18 -9.15 5.23
N LEU A 50 -2.39 -8.48 6.09
CA LEU A 50 -2.48 -7.04 6.27
C LEU A 50 -2.10 -6.26 4.99
N PHE A 51 -1.07 -6.72 4.26
CA PHE A 51 -0.76 -6.16 2.96
C PHE A 51 -1.91 -6.34 1.98
N ASP A 52 -2.45 -7.55 1.86
CA ASP A 52 -3.54 -7.86 0.93
C ASP A 52 -4.78 -6.99 1.18
N GLU A 53 -5.20 -6.87 2.43
CA GLU A 53 -6.34 -6.05 2.85
C GLU A 53 -6.17 -4.56 2.55
N VAL A 54 -5.02 -3.98 2.90
CA VAL A 54 -4.78 -2.56 2.67
C VAL A 54 -4.56 -2.28 1.18
N PHE A 55 -3.96 -3.21 0.45
CA PHE A 55 -3.81 -3.14 -1.00
C PHE A 55 -5.17 -3.14 -1.70
N ALA A 56 -6.06 -4.07 -1.32
CA ALA A 56 -7.43 -4.13 -1.87
C ALA A 56 -8.17 -2.79 -1.68
N ARG A 57 -8.08 -2.19 -0.50
CA ARG A 57 -8.67 -0.85 -0.22
C ARG A 57 -8.02 0.25 -1.06
N CYS A 58 -6.70 0.20 -1.23
CA CYS A 58 -5.98 1.19 -2.03
C CYS A 58 -6.42 1.14 -3.51
N VAL A 59 -6.49 -0.06 -4.10
CA VAL A 59 -6.85 -0.21 -5.51
C VAL A 59 -8.35 -0.07 -5.80
N SER A 60 -9.22 -0.16 -4.80
CA SER A 60 -10.67 -0.05 -4.99
C SER A 60 -11.08 1.25 -5.68
N ALA A 61 -10.35 2.35 -5.40
CA ALA A 61 -10.58 3.65 -6.04
C ALA A 61 -10.18 3.69 -7.53
N ALA A 62 -9.41 2.71 -8.01
CA ALA A 62 -8.97 2.61 -9.39
C ALA A 62 -9.98 1.89 -10.30
N PHE A 63 -10.90 1.12 -9.71
CA PHE A 63 -11.86 0.31 -10.44
C PHE A 63 -13.27 0.92 -10.38
N PRO A 64 -14.01 0.99 -11.51
CA PRO A 64 -15.38 1.48 -11.54
C PRO A 64 -16.32 0.75 -10.58
N SER A 65 -16.17 -0.58 -10.42
CA SER A 65 -16.95 -1.39 -9.48
C SER A 65 -16.52 -1.23 -8.02
N GLY A 66 -15.36 -0.64 -7.76
CA GLY A 66 -14.75 -0.60 -6.43
C GLY A 66 -14.23 -1.96 -5.93
N LEU A 67 -14.27 -3.01 -6.78
CA LEU A 67 -13.88 -4.37 -6.42
C LEU A 67 -12.64 -4.79 -7.19
N GLY A 68 -11.56 -5.14 -6.48
CA GLY A 68 -10.35 -5.73 -7.03
C GLY A 68 -10.08 -7.09 -6.39
N MET A 69 -9.78 -8.10 -7.20
CA MET A 69 -9.35 -9.41 -6.73
C MET A 69 -7.83 -9.54 -6.84
N THR A 70 -7.20 -10.04 -5.80
CA THR A 70 -5.75 -10.29 -5.76
C THR A 70 -5.39 -11.38 -6.76
N ALA A 71 -4.61 -11.03 -7.78
CA ALA A 71 -4.12 -11.98 -8.77
C ALA A 71 -2.68 -12.44 -8.44
N ASN A 72 -1.89 -11.57 -7.83
CA ASN A 72 -0.55 -11.88 -7.36
C ASN A 72 -0.23 -11.00 -6.15
N LEU A 73 0.39 -11.58 -5.15
CA LEU A 73 0.96 -10.88 -4.00
C LEU A 73 2.36 -11.41 -3.75
N ASN A 74 3.34 -10.53 -3.78
CA ASN A 74 4.72 -10.83 -3.43
C ASN A 74 5.11 -10.02 -2.20
N VAL A 75 5.60 -10.69 -1.15
CA VAL A 75 6.00 -10.07 0.12
C VAL A 75 7.45 -10.41 0.41
N ASP A 76 8.26 -9.37 0.58
CA ASP A 76 9.67 -9.48 0.97
C ASP A 76 9.81 -9.15 2.46
N PHE A 77 10.12 -10.14 3.27
CA PHE A 77 10.39 -9.95 4.70
C PHE A 77 11.83 -9.47 4.89
N ARG A 78 11.98 -8.26 5.43
CA ARG A 78 13.29 -7.61 5.59
C ARG A 78 13.88 -7.83 6.98
N LYS A 79 13.03 -7.77 8.02
CA LYS A 79 13.41 -7.96 9.41
C LYS A 79 12.29 -8.68 10.17
N PRO A 80 12.60 -9.42 11.25
CA PRO A 80 11.59 -9.99 12.11
C PRO A 80 10.66 -8.92 12.67
N ALA A 81 9.35 -9.15 12.57
CA ALA A 81 8.35 -8.27 13.16
C ALA A 81 8.16 -8.62 14.64
N LEU A 82 8.28 -7.64 15.51
CA LEU A 82 8.18 -7.81 16.97
C LEU A 82 6.76 -7.53 17.45
N PRO A 83 6.24 -8.30 18.42
CA PRO A 83 4.94 -8.00 19.04
C PRO A 83 5.00 -6.75 19.92
N ASP A 84 3.82 -6.29 20.34
CA ASP A 84 3.63 -5.11 21.18
C ASP A 84 4.26 -3.83 20.60
N ARG A 85 4.05 -3.65 19.28
CA ARG A 85 4.52 -2.48 18.55
C ARG A 85 3.41 -1.85 17.72
N MET A 86 3.52 -0.54 17.52
CA MET A 86 2.74 0.19 16.53
C MET A 86 3.38 0.06 15.15
N TYR A 87 2.61 -0.40 14.20
CA TYR A 87 3.02 -0.57 12.80
C TYR A 87 2.37 0.48 11.93
N VAL A 88 3.11 0.95 10.95
CA VAL A 88 2.63 1.84 9.88
C VAL A 88 2.78 1.11 8.56
N LEU A 89 1.69 0.94 7.84
CA LEU A 89 1.65 0.38 6.50
C LEU A 89 1.30 1.48 5.50
N GLN A 90 2.27 1.85 4.69
CA GLN A 90 2.12 2.84 3.61
C GLN A 90 1.99 2.12 2.28
N VAL A 91 0.95 2.46 1.54
CA VAL A 91 0.56 1.78 0.30
C VAL A 91 0.24 2.82 -0.77
N GLU A 92 0.64 2.53 -2.01
CA GLU A 92 0.30 3.36 -3.16
C GLU A 92 0.03 2.52 -4.41
N THR A 93 -0.92 2.96 -5.21
CA THR A 93 -1.16 2.42 -6.56
C THR A 93 -0.11 2.98 -7.51
N THR A 94 0.69 2.11 -8.12
CA THR A 94 1.78 2.51 -9.02
C THR A 94 1.35 2.62 -10.47
N LYS A 95 0.37 1.79 -10.89
CA LYS A 95 -0.09 1.74 -12.27
C LYS A 95 -1.52 1.23 -12.35
N VAL A 96 -2.30 1.75 -13.30
CA VAL A 96 -3.64 1.24 -13.64
C VAL A 96 -3.74 1.11 -15.15
N GLU A 97 -4.15 -0.06 -15.64
CA GLU A 97 -4.37 -0.36 -17.05
C GLU A 97 -5.65 -1.17 -17.22
N GLY A 98 -6.70 -0.56 -17.71
CA GLY A 98 -8.00 -1.21 -17.88
C GLY A 98 -8.47 -1.82 -16.55
N ARG A 99 -8.64 -3.14 -16.51
CA ARG A 99 -9.06 -3.91 -15.33
C ARG A 99 -7.91 -4.38 -14.43
N LYS A 100 -6.69 -3.85 -14.61
CA LYS A 100 -5.51 -4.22 -13.83
C LYS A 100 -4.98 -3.02 -13.07
N ALA A 101 -4.66 -3.23 -11.79
CA ALA A 101 -3.98 -2.24 -10.95
C ALA A 101 -2.78 -2.87 -10.24
N TRP A 102 -1.64 -2.19 -10.30
CA TRP A 102 -0.43 -2.56 -9.57
C TRP A 102 -0.30 -1.66 -8.37
N VAL A 103 0.04 -2.26 -7.26
CA VAL A 103 0.16 -1.59 -5.97
C VAL A 103 1.44 -2.03 -5.28
N GLN A 104 2.03 -1.15 -4.53
CA GLN A 104 3.18 -1.43 -3.67
C GLN A 104 3.00 -0.82 -2.29
N GLY A 105 3.70 -1.37 -1.31
CA GLY A 105 3.64 -0.87 0.05
C GLY A 105 4.82 -1.33 0.88
N ARG A 106 5.01 -0.62 1.99
CA ARG A 106 6.04 -0.92 2.99
C ARG A 106 5.44 -0.87 4.39
N MET A 107 5.89 -1.78 5.23
CA MET A 107 5.49 -1.86 6.63
C MET A 107 6.68 -1.57 7.53
N THR A 108 6.51 -0.58 8.40
CA THR A 108 7.51 -0.18 9.37
C THR A 108 6.92 -0.20 10.77
N TYR A 109 7.73 -0.35 11.80
CA TYR A 109 7.30 -0.04 13.16
C TYR A 109 8.12 1.12 13.72
N LEU A 110 7.50 1.89 14.61
CA LEU A 110 8.17 2.96 15.34
C LEU A 110 8.91 2.35 16.53
N PRO A 111 10.17 2.72 16.79
CA PRO A 111 10.92 2.22 17.93
C PRO A 111 10.38 2.74 19.26
N VAL A 112 9.53 3.75 19.22
CA VAL A 112 8.93 4.37 20.40
C VAL A 112 7.81 3.48 20.95
N HIS A 113 7.95 3.04 22.18
CA HIS A 113 6.86 2.49 22.96
C HIS A 113 5.91 3.65 23.31
N LEU A 114 4.92 3.89 22.45
CA LEU A 114 3.85 4.82 22.80
C LEU A 114 3.08 4.16 23.95
N PRO A 115 2.95 4.81 25.13
CA PRO A 115 2.10 4.28 26.18
C PRO A 115 0.68 4.20 25.61
N VAL A 116 0.13 2.99 25.53
CA VAL A 116 -1.29 2.81 25.22
C VAL A 116 -2.04 3.38 26.43
N PRO A 117 -2.85 4.43 26.28
CA PRO A 117 -3.65 4.93 27.39
C PRO A 117 -4.57 3.80 27.84
N SER A 118 -4.56 3.49 29.13
CA SER A 118 -5.42 2.46 29.74
C SER A 118 -6.91 2.79 29.66
N ASP A 119 -7.26 3.98 29.21
CA ASP A 119 -8.58 4.59 29.35
C ASP A 119 -9.33 4.76 28.02
N GLY A 120 -8.92 4.05 26.95
CA GLY A 120 -9.69 4.00 25.70
C GLY A 120 -9.75 5.33 24.92
N ILE A 121 -8.91 6.31 25.25
CA ILE A 121 -8.79 7.55 24.49
C ILE A 121 -7.92 7.24 23.27
N GLU A 122 -8.48 7.43 22.07
CA GLU A 122 -7.76 7.36 20.81
C GLU A 122 -6.51 8.25 20.88
N ALA A 123 -5.33 7.63 20.84
CA ALA A 123 -4.09 8.36 20.74
C ALA A 123 -4.09 9.08 19.37
N ILE A 124 -4.35 10.38 19.37
CA ILE A 124 -4.24 11.22 18.17
C ILE A 124 -2.75 11.29 17.84
N VAL A 125 -2.31 10.40 16.96
CA VAL A 125 -0.97 10.51 16.35
C VAL A 125 -1.07 11.66 15.35
N PRO A 126 -0.27 12.73 15.51
CA PRO A 126 -0.34 13.85 14.57
C PRO A 126 -0.01 13.36 13.16
N ASP A 127 -0.86 13.70 12.21
CA ASP A 127 -0.80 13.29 10.80
C ASP A 127 0.58 13.56 10.17
N SER A 128 1.27 14.61 10.62
CA SER A 128 2.63 14.97 10.20
C SER A 128 3.71 13.96 10.62
N ALA A 129 3.49 13.16 11.67
CA ALA A 129 4.44 12.16 12.13
C ALA A 129 4.34 10.86 11.33
N LEU A 130 3.15 10.57 10.79
CA LEU A 130 2.86 9.38 9.97
C LEU A 130 3.37 9.51 8.53
N LEU A 131 3.53 10.74 8.05
CA LEU A 131 3.90 11.05 6.66
C LEU A 131 5.42 11.20 6.44
N ARG A 132 6.24 11.18 7.50
CA ARG A 132 7.69 11.25 7.34
C ARG A 132 8.21 9.90 6.85
N GLU A 133 8.66 9.89 5.62
CA GLU A 133 9.25 8.71 4.97
C GLU A 133 10.49 8.17 5.70
N ASP A 134 11.15 9.03 6.51
CA ASP A 134 12.40 8.78 7.23
C ASP A 134 12.27 9.21 8.70
N ALA A 135 11.21 8.80 9.41
CA ALA A 135 11.18 9.01 10.85
C ALA A 135 12.41 8.33 11.46
N GLU A 136 13.31 9.14 12.00
CA GLU A 136 14.57 8.71 12.62
C GLU A 136 14.26 7.58 13.61
N GLY A 137 14.76 6.35 13.31
CA GLY A 137 14.53 5.16 14.12
C GLY A 137 13.38 4.25 13.64
N SER A 138 12.67 4.53 12.57
CA SER A 138 11.68 3.58 12.02
C SER A 138 12.38 2.34 11.45
N VAL A 139 11.83 1.16 11.72
CA VAL A 139 12.39 -0.12 11.27
C VAL A 139 11.47 -0.74 10.23
N MET A 140 11.94 -0.87 8.98
CA MET A 140 11.21 -1.56 7.94
C MET A 140 11.26 -3.07 8.16
N VAL A 141 10.10 -3.72 8.31
CA VAL A 141 9.99 -5.16 8.54
C VAL A 141 9.63 -5.93 7.27
N ALA A 142 8.83 -5.34 6.39
CA ALA A 142 8.45 -5.96 5.15
C ALA A 142 8.08 -4.92 4.09
N GLU A 143 8.23 -5.30 2.83
CA GLU A 143 7.68 -4.59 1.69
C GLU A 143 6.96 -5.57 0.78
N ALA A 144 5.98 -5.08 0.02
CA ALA A 144 5.20 -5.94 -0.86
C ALA A 144 4.79 -5.23 -2.15
N LYS A 145 4.52 -6.06 -3.17
CA LYS A 145 3.94 -5.64 -4.45
C LYS A 145 2.83 -6.60 -4.82
N ALA A 146 1.77 -6.08 -5.43
CA ALA A 146 0.68 -6.91 -5.88
C ALA A 146 0.09 -6.44 -7.21
N LEU A 147 -0.56 -7.40 -7.88
CA LEU A 147 -1.44 -7.16 -9.02
C LEU A 147 -2.87 -7.48 -8.60
N PHE A 148 -3.77 -6.52 -8.78
CA PHE A 148 -5.20 -6.69 -8.62
C PHE A 148 -5.90 -6.63 -9.98
N ILE A 149 -6.98 -7.40 -10.11
CA ILE A 149 -7.78 -7.45 -11.33
C ILE A 149 -9.25 -7.22 -10.97
N GLU A 150 -9.89 -6.28 -11.65
CA GLU A 150 -11.34 -6.11 -11.57
C GLU A 150 -12.03 -7.30 -12.26
N PRO A 151 -12.88 -8.08 -11.56
CA PRO A 151 -13.53 -9.24 -12.14
C PRO A 151 -14.58 -8.83 -13.18
N LYS A 152 -14.82 -9.68 -14.19
CA LYS A 152 -15.83 -9.42 -15.24
C LYS A 152 -17.27 -9.41 -14.73
N PHE A 153 -17.50 -10.06 -13.58
CA PHE A 153 -18.82 -10.14 -12.94
C PHE A 153 -19.08 -8.98 -11.94
N ALA A 154 -18.16 -8.04 -11.82
CA ALA A 154 -18.28 -6.91 -10.89
C ALA A 154 -19.49 -5.98 -11.24
N ASP A 155 -19.97 -6.03 -12.47
CA ASP A 155 -21.20 -5.31 -12.88
C ASP A 155 -22.50 -5.94 -12.35
N VAL A 156 -22.42 -7.15 -11.83
CA VAL A 156 -23.56 -7.79 -11.17
C VAL A 156 -23.61 -7.27 -9.74
N SER A 157 -24.62 -6.46 -9.44
CA SER A 157 -24.89 -6.00 -8.07
C SER A 157 -25.10 -7.22 -7.18
N ILE A 158 -24.04 -7.63 -6.47
CA ILE A 158 -24.16 -8.62 -5.40
C ILE A 158 -24.81 -7.88 -4.24
N ILE A 159 -26.13 -7.92 -4.22
CA ILE A 159 -26.92 -7.51 -3.06
C ILE A 159 -26.63 -8.59 -2.01
N PHE A 160 -25.74 -8.31 -1.07
CA PHE A 160 -25.69 -9.08 0.16
C PHE A 160 -26.94 -8.74 0.97
N PRO A 161 -27.72 -9.74 1.39
CA PRO A 161 -28.90 -9.53 2.23
C PRO A 161 -28.51 -9.00 3.61
#